data_6c2e77921bfe45a2d09e0c63383d69c0
#
_entry.id   6c2e77921bfe45a2d09e0c63383d69c0
#
_cell.length_a   1.000
_cell.length_b   1.000
_cell.length_c   1.000
_cell.angle_alpha   90.00
_cell.angle_beta   90.00
_cell.angle_gamma   90.00
#
_symmetry.space_group_name_H-M   'P 1'
#
loop_
_entity.id
_entity.type
_entity.pdbx_description
1 polymer ?
#
loop_
_entity_poly.entity_id
_entity_poly.type
_entity_poly.pdbx_seq_one_letter_code
_entity_poly.pdbx_strand_id
1 'polypeptide(L)'
;MKAGWTKRTLNFTQPAGTSRGVMKTRDIWIITLTDKERTGIGECAPLPGLSLDNFDQIESKLDEICQDLNHFLTDLSLLSDFPSIRFGLEMAHLDLNNGGGQHYFSHFKSIDINGLIWMGDTEFMVSQVEEKLAEGWKCIKMKISAIDFDKELEILQSIRSRFDQNELELRVDANGGFTENDVMVKLEKLSKFDLHSIEQPIKPGQWELLSELCQKSQVPIALDEELIPLIDEKDRIKLLEKVIPQYLVLKPTLLGGFFESKKWIQLAEERNIGWWVTSALESSIGLNAIAQWTSKMQPKGFQGLGTGQLFTNNIPSPLNVDQGILSSNNSPIWNDVNQFISDWYSPNDEMTLHTSGSTGSPKSIQVKKEWMRNSANLTGKTFGLKEGDSTLLCMPMKYVAGTMMVVRALELGLDLTIVEPSSNPLEGISEQIDFAAMVPIQLENSIDQLDKVKTLIVGGGQVDPKLIKRLQNVPTDIYETYGMTETLTHVAIKQLNGSNKSKFFQALDGVHFEVDDRGCLVIHTPMLNPNPIVTNDLVDLVDEAKFRWLGRVDNVINSGGIKIIPEVVEAKLTAVISDRRFFIAGVPDESLGKKVILIIEGE
;
A
#
# COMPACT_ATOMS: atom_id res chain seq x y z
N MET A 1 -4.51 16.19 -22.09
CA MET A 1 -4.75 15.43 -20.85
C MET A 1 -5.80 14.35 -21.11
N LYS A 2 -5.65 13.17 -20.51
CA LYS A 2 -6.69 12.12 -20.48
C LYS A 2 -7.06 11.88 -19.03
N ALA A 3 -8.35 11.64 -18.77
CA ALA A 3 -8.82 11.19 -17.47
C ALA A 3 -9.24 9.72 -17.54
N GLY A 4 -9.12 9.03 -16.42
CA GLY A 4 -9.63 7.68 -16.24
C GLY A 4 -9.97 7.43 -14.78
N TRP A 5 -10.74 6.39 -14.53
CA TRP A 5 -11.04 5.97 -13.16
C TRP A 5 -11.09 4.45 -13.03
N THR A 6 -10.86 3.98 -11.83
CA THR A 6 -10.92 2.56 -11.49
C THR A 6 -11.59 2.40 -10.13
N LYS A 7 -12.62 1.56 -10.07
CA LYS A 7 -13.27 1.21 -8.80
C LYS A 7 -12.44 0.17 -8.04
N ARG A 8 -12.33 0.37 -6.73
CA ARG A 8 -11.73 -0.60 -5.80
C ARG A 8 -12.59 -0.74 -4.56
N THR A 9 -12.81 -1.97 -4.12
CA THR A 9 -13.47 -2.26 -2.84
C THR A 9 -12.41 -2.55 -1.79
N LEU A 10 -12.45 -1.80 -0.70
CA LEU A 10 -11.59 -1.98 0.46
C LEU A 10 -12.32 -2.83 1.51
N ASN A 11 -11.61 -3.74 2.15
CA ASN A 11 -12.12 -4.62 3.19
C ASN A 11 -11.61 -4.13 4.54
N PHE A 12 -12.50 -3.81 5.47
CA PHE A 12 -12.09 -3.40 6.81
C PHE A 12 -11.43 -4.56 7.56
N THR A 13 -10.32 -4.31 8.23
CA THR A 13 -9.62 -5.26 9.11
C THR A 13 -10.56 -5.76 10.22
N GLN A 14 -11.37 -4.85 10.74
CA GLN A 14 -12.46 -5.12 11.68
C GLN A 14 -13.69 -4.34 11.25
N PRO A 15 -14.91 -4.87 11.45
CA PRO A 15 -16.12 -4.16 11.08
C PRO A 15 -16.17 -2.78 11.73
N ALA A 16 -16.24 -1.73 10.91
CA ALA A 16 -16.26 -0.35 11.39
C ALA A 16 -17.66 0.02 11.89
N GLY A 17 -17.83 0.09 13.21
CA GLY A 17 -19.04 0.57 13.86
C GLY A 17 -19.18 2.08 13.70
N THR A 18 -20.28 2.54 13.14
CA THR A 18 -20.64 3.95 13.04
C THR A 18 -22.05 4.16 13.58
N SER A 19 -22.42 5.40 13.86
CA SER A 19 -23.81 5.74 14.26
C SER A 19 -24.88 5.36 13.22
N ARG A 20 -24.47 5.02 11.98
CA ARG A 20 -25.34 4.64 10.86
C ARG A 20 -25.35 3.16 10.54
N GLY A 21 -24.59 2.36 11.27
CA GLY A 21 -24.46 0.92 11.07
C GLY A 21 -23.01 0.44 11.02
N VAL A 22 -22.86 -0.84 10.69
CA VAL A 22 -21.56 -1.51 10.63
C VAL A 22 -21.14 -1.67 9.18
N MET A 23 -19.99 -1.12 8.82
CA MET A 23 -19.37 -1.29 7.50
C MET A 23 -18.33 -2.41 7.55
N LYS A 24 -18.39 -3.34 6.59
CA LYS A 24 -17.39 -4.40 6.38
C LYS A 24 -16.50 -4.11 5.19
N THR A 25 -17.04 -3.38 4.22
CA THR A 25 -16.36 -2.99 2.99
C THR A 25 -16.64 -1.53 2.67
N ARG A 26 -15.80 -0.95 1.81
CA ARG A 26 -16.00 0.40 1.29
C ARG A 26 -15.57 0.45 -0.17
N ASP A 27 -16.41 1.00 -1.03
CA ASP A 27 -16.06 1.30 -2.40
C ASP A 27 -15.40 2.68 -2.50
N ILE A 28 -14.33 2.75 -3.29
CA ILE A 28 -13.65 3.97 -3.69
C ILE A 28 -13.45 3.99 -5.20
N TRP A 29 -13.31 5.17 -5.77
CA TRP A 29 -12.98 5.36 -7.19
C TRP A 29 -11.66 6.14 -7.28
N ILE A 30 -10.64 5.49 -7.82
CA ILE A 30 -9.33 6.08 -8.05
C ILE A 30 -9.41 6.82 -9.36
N ILE A 31 -9.19 8.13 -9.34
CA ILE A 31 -9.21 9.02 -10.49
C ILE A 31 -7.77 9.29 -10.93
N THR A 32 -7.50 9.18 -12.22
CA THR A 32 -6.18 9.48 -12.77
C THR A 32 -6.28 10.51 -13.90
N LEU A 33 -5.33 11.44 -13.92
CA LEU A 33 -5.14 12.40 -14.98
C LEU A 33 -3.76 12.18 -15.59
N THR A 34 -3.70 11.95 -16.91
CA THR A 34 -2.44 11.66 -17.60
C THR A 34 -2.15 12.71 -18.66
N ASP A 35 -0.96 13.30 -18.63
CA ASP A 35 -0.39 14.08 -19.72
C ASP A 35 0.84 13.31 -20.25
N LYS A 36 1.06 13.30 -21.53
CA LYS A 36 2.21 12.66 -22.22
C LYS A 36 2.98 11.58 -21.45
N GLU A 37 3.65 11.90 -20.34
CA GLU A 37 4.58 11.05 -19.59
C GLU A 37 4.25 10.94 -18.09
N ARG A 38 3.31 11.77 -17.57
CA ARG A 38 3.03 11.85 -16.14
C ARG A 38 1.59 11.48 -15.84
N THR A 39 1.40 10.84 -14.71
CA THR A 39 0.08 10.51 -14.18
C THR A 39 -0.06 11.10 -12.79
N GLY A 40 -1.09 11.94 -12.61
CA GLY A 40 -1.55 12.38 -11.30
C GLY A 40 -2.70 11.51 -10.85
N ILE A 41 -2.78 11.22 -9.56
CA ILE A 41 -3.75 10.32 -8.96
C ILE A 41 -4.57 11.01 -7.86
N GLY A 42 -5.85 10.68 -7.76
CA GLY A 42 -6.74 11.15 -6.71
C GLY A 42 -7.75 10.07 -6.33
N GLU A 43 -8.50 10.31 -5.28
CA GLU A 43 -9.46 9.36 -4.73
C GLU A 43 -10.81 10.03 -4.49
N CYS A 44 -11.85 9.46 -5.08
CA CYS A 44 -13.24 9.72 -4.74
C CYS A 44 -13.71 8.63 -3.76
N ALA A 45 -13.99 9.03 -2.53
CA ALA A 45 -14.30 8.10 -1.44
C ALA A 45 -15.50 8.56 -0.61
N PRO A 46 -16.72 8.56 -1.18
CA PRO A 46 -17.91 8.96 -0.46
C PRO A 46 -18.25 7.97 0.66
N LEU A 47 -18.92 8.45 1.71
CA LEU A 47 -19.43 7.64 2.81
C LEU A 47 -20.94 7.48 2.70
N PRO A 48 -21.45 6.24 2.60
CA PRO A 48 -22.89 5.98 2.54
C PRO A 48 -23.64 6.60 3.73
N GLY A 49 -24.72 7.33 3.42
CA GLY A 49 -25.56 7.99 4.42
C GLY A 49 -24.95 9.23 5.09
N LEU A 50 -23.77 9.68 4.64
CA LEU A 50 -23.11 10.88 5.14
C LEU A 50 -22.73 11.87 4.03
N SER A 51 -22.08 11.39 2.95
CA SER A 51 -21.73 12.23 1.81
C SER A 51 -22.96 12.76 1.10
N LEU A 52 -22.85 13.96 0.53
CA LEU A 52 -23.86 14.53 -0.36
C LEU A 52 -23.91 13.83 -1.71
N ASP A 53 -22.82 13.17 -2.10
CA ASP A 53 -22.68 12.46 -3.37
C ASP A 53 -23.83 11.48 -3.59
N ASN A 54 -24.46 11.53 -4.75
CA ASN A 54 -25.42 10.51 -5.16
C ASN A 54 -24.67 9.27 -5.63
N PHE A 55 -24.68 8.21 -4.82
CA PHE A 55 -23.93 6.98 -5.07
C PHE A 55 -24.28 6.31 -6.40
N ASP A 56 -25.56 6.34 -6.81
CA ASP A 56 -26.02 5.74 -8.06
C ASP A 56 -25.52 6.50 -9.30
N GLN A 57 -25.04 7.73 -9.13
CA GLN A 57 -24.58 8.61 -10.20
C GLN A 57 -23.06 8.81 -10.22
N ILE A 58 -22.31 8.26 -9.28
CA ILE A 58 -20.86 8.48 -9.20
C ILE A 58 -20.15 8.04 -10.49
N GLU A 59 -20.39 6.81 -10.93
CA GLU A 59 -19.71 6.27 -12.12
C GLU A 59 -20.09 7.02 -13.40
N SER A 60 -21.39 7.36 -13.57
CA SER A 60 -21.84 8.17 -14.70
C SER A 60 -21.26 9.59 -14.69
N LYS A 61 -21.09 10.21 -13.51
CA LYS A 61 -20.46 11.52 -13.37
C LYS A 61 -18.97 11.47 -13.65
N LEU A 62 -18.29 10.41 -13.22
CA LEU A 62 -16.88 10.16 -13.56
C LEU A 62 -16.69 9.96 -15.07
N ASP A 63 -17.58 9.24 -15.75
CA ASP A 63 -17.56 9.09 -17.21
C ASP A 63 -17.77 10.43 -17.93
N GLU A 64 -18.68 11.27 -17.45
CA GLU A 64 -18.90 12.64 -17.96
C GLU A 64 -17.60 13.48 -17.84
N ILE A 65 -16.92 13.42 -16.69
CA ILE A 65 -15.65 14.11 -16.48
C ILE A 65 -14.57 13.59 -17.43
N CYS A 66 -14.51 12.28 -17.66
CA CYS A 66 -13.56 11.69 -18.61
C CYS A 66 -13.80 12.15 -20.06
N GLN A 67 -15.06 12.46 -20.43
CA GLN A 67 -15.41 12.96 -21.77
C GLN A 67 -15.08 14.45 -21.94
N ASP A 68 -15.28 15.28 -20.91
CA ASP A 68 -15.02 16.73 -20.99
C ASP A 68 -14.24 17.23 -19.75
N LEU A 69 -13.06 16.69 -19.55
CA LEU A 69 -12.20 17.00 -18.42
C LEU A 69 -11.93 18.50 -18.26
N ASN A 70 -11.67 19.21 -19.36
CA ASN A 70 -11.30 20.62 -19.30
C ASN A 70 -12.45 21.49 -18.75
N HIS A 71 -13.69 21.16 -19.04
CA HIS A 71 -14.86 21.84 -18.50
C HIS A 71 -14.85 21.82 -16.97
N PHE A 72 -14.67 20.64 -16.38
CA PHE A 72 -14.68 20.46 -14.92
C PHE A 72 -13.42 21.01 -14.23
N LEU A 73 -12.24 20.92 -14.86
CA LEU A 73 -11.01 21.51 -14.31
C LEU A 73 -11.03 23.04 -14.33
N THR A 74 -11.78 23.66 -15.25
CA THR A 74 -11.90 25.12 -15.32
C THR A 74 -12.77 25.64 -14.18
N ASP A 75 -13.78 24.91 -13.77
CA ASP A 75 -14.68 25.26 -12.66
C ASP A 75 -15.11 24.03 -11.87
N LEU A 76 -14.38 23.75 -10.80
CA LEU A 76 -14.72 22.66 -9.87
C LEU A 76 -16.04 22.86 -9.11
N SER A 77 -16.65 24.08 -9.15
CA SER A 77 -17.96 24.31 -8.51
C SER A 77 -19.10 23.55 -9.18
N LEU A 78 -18.91 23.14 -10.44
CA LEU A 78 -19.84 22.24 -11.16
C LEU A 78 -20.00 20.87 -10.50
N LEU A 79 -19.10 20.52 -9.57
CA LEU A 79 -19.14 19.28 -8.79
C LEU A 79 -19.56 19.51 -7.33
N SER A 80 -20.26 20.60 -7.04
CA SER A 80 -20.69 20.91 -5.66
C SER A 80 -21.60 19.84 -5.05
N ASP A 81 -22.43 19.17 -5.88
CA ASP A 81 -23.30 18.06 -5.46
C ASP A 81 -22.55 16.72 -5.38
N PHE A 82 -21.25 16.68 -5.76
CA PHE A 82 -20.38 15.52 -5.72
C PHE A 82 -19.04 15.88 -5.04
N PRO A 83 -19.07 16.22 -3.74
CA PRO A 83 -17.88 16.71 -3.04
C PRO A 83 -16.70 15.72 -3.04
N SER A 84 -16.96 14.41 -2.99
CA SER A 84 -15.88 13.42 -3.03
C SER A 84 -15.25 13.27 -4.43
N ILE A 85 -16.03 13.40 -5.51
CA ILE A 85 -15.50 13.46 -6.88
C ILE A 85 -14.67 14.74 -7.06
N ARG A 86 -15.21 15.88 -6.60
CA ARG A 86 -14.51 17.17 -6.64
C ARG A 86 -13.14 17.09 -5.95
N PHE A 87 -13.09 16.49 -4.75
CA PHE A 87 -11.87 16.27 -4.02
C PHE A 87 -10.90 15.37 -4.78
N GLY A 88 -11.35 14.23 -5.30
CA GLY A 88 -10.52 13.32 -6.08
C GLY A 88 -9.94 13.96 -7.34
N LEU A 89 -10.74 14.79 -8.04
CA LEU A 89 -10.28 15.52 -9.23
C LEU A 89 -9.26 16.62 -8.87
N GLU A 90 -9.49 17.35 -7.76
CA GLU A 90 -8.54 18.34 -7.23
C GLU A 90 -7.20 17.67 -6.87
N MET A 91 -7.24 16.51 -6.20
CA MET A 91 -6.06 15.72 -5.87
C MET A 91 -5.28 15.32 -7.12
N ALA A 92 -5.95 14.66 -8.08
CA ALA A 92 -5.29 14.18 -9.30
C ALA A 92 -4.67 15.32 -10.11
N HIS A 93 -5.32 16.48 -10.15
CA HIS A 93 -4.82 17.66 -10.82
C HIS A 93 -3.60 18.27 -10.11
N LEU A 94 -3.63 18.34 -8.76
CA LEU A 94 -2.48 18.82 -7.97
C LEU A 94 -1.28 17.87 -8.13
N ASP A 95 -1.48 16.58 -8.04
CA ASP A 95 -0.42 15.59 -8.20
C ASP A 95 0.21 15.68 -9.59
N LEU A 96 -0.60 15.73 -10.66
CA LEU A 96 -0.10 15.89 -12.03
C LEU A 96 0.75 17.14 -12.20
N ASN A 97 0.30 18.28 -11.66
CA ASN A 97 1.00 19.55 -11.75
C ASN A 97 2.32 19.55 -10.98
N ASN A 98 2.42 18.75 -9.92
CA ASN A 98 3.63 18.59 -9.10
C ASN A 98 4.55 17.47 -9.61
N GLY A 99 4.27 16.86 -10.76
CA GLY A 99 5.11 15.87 -11.41
C GLY A 99 4.58 14.44 -11.36
N GLY A 100 3.49 14.19 -10.67
CA GLY A 100 2.93 12.85 -10.42
C GLY A 100 3.58 12.15 -9.24
N GLY A 101 3.25 10.85 -9.04
CA GLY A 101 3.85 10.03 -7.98
C GLY A 101 3.37 10.38 -6.57
N GLN A 102 2.14 10.85 -6.44
CA GLN A 102 1.50 11.25 -5.18
C GLN A 102 2.19 12.43 -4.47
N HIS A 103 2.72 13.36 -5.24
CA HIS A 103 3.33 14.60 -4.74
C HIS A 103 2.32 15.75 -4.71
N TYR A 104 1.39 15.73 -3.76
CA TYR A 104 0.35 16.76 -3.65
C TYR A 104 0.89 18.08 -3.09
N PHE A 105 1.76 18.00 -2.09
CA PHE A 105 2.40 19.17 -1.47
C PHE A 105 3.85 18.85 -1.09
N SER A 106 4.70 19.87 -1.13
CA SER A 106 6.12 19.74 -0.80
C SER A 106 6.38 19.83 0.72
N HIS A 107 7.48 19.21 1.17
CA HIS A 107 8.02 19.34 2.53
C HIS A 107 7.10 18.83 3.64
N PHE A 108 6.89 17.52 3.67
CA PHE A 108 6.17 16.87 4.78
C PHE A 108 6.90 17.06 6.11
N LYS A 109 6.20 17.60 7.10
CA LYS A 109 6.59 17.61 8.51
C LYS A 109 5.68 16.66 9.25
N SER A 110 6.20 15.98 10.25
CA SER A 110 5.40 15.10 11.11
C SER A 110 4.22 15.83 11.73
N ILE A 111 3.15 15.11 11.97
CA ILE A 111 1.87 15.61 12.47
C ILE A 111 1.53 14.83 13.74
N ASP A 112 1.21 15.54 14.82
CA ASP A 112 0.64 14.92 16.01
C ASP A 112 -0.82 14.50 15.72
N ILE A 113 -1.15 13.23 15.98
CA ILE A 113 -2.47 12.67 15.69
C ILE A 113 -3.09 12.03 16.93
N ASN A 114 -4.42 11.99 16.97
CA ASN A 114 -5.14 11.26 18.00
C ASN A 114 -5.27 9.77 17.68
N GLY A 115 -5.19 8.93 18.71
CA GLY A 115 -5.62 7.53 18.65
C GLY A 115 -7.14 7.44 18.69
N LEU A 116 -7.74 6.73 17.73
CA LEU A 116 -9.18 6.53 17.66
C LEU A 116 -9.58 5.26 18.40
N ILE A 117 -10.59 5.36 19.29
CA ILE A 117 -11.26 4.23 19.93
C ILE A 117 -12.61 4.03 19.24
N TRP A 118 -12.72 2.93 18.51
CA TRP A 118 -13.92 2.55 17.77
C TRP A 118 -15.03 2.08 18.69
N MET A 119 -16.27 2.30 18.25
CA MET A 119 -17.46 1.75 18.89
C MET A 119 -17.43 0.21 18.91
N GLY A 120 -17.82 -0.37 20.04
CA GLY A 120 -17.93 -1.80 20.24
C GLY A 120 -18.54 -2.10 21.59
N ASP A 121 -18.41 -3.32 22.10
CA ASP A 121 -18.74 -3.59 23.49
C ASP A 121 -17.69 -2.98 24.45
N THR A 122 -18.00 -3.01 25.74
CA THR A 122 -17.13 -2.37 26.76
C THR A 122 -15.73 -2.98 26.78
N GLU A 123 -15.60 -4.31 26.65
CA GLU A 123 -14.31 -5.01 26.68
C GLU A 123 -13.44 -4.62 25.49
N PHE A 124 -14.03 -4.55 24.29
CA PHE A 124 -13.35 -4.13 23.08
C PHE A 124 -12.87 -2.67 23.18
N MET A 125 -13.72 -1.75 23.68
CA MET A 125 -13.34 -0.34 23.83
C MET A 125 -12.21 -0.18 24.87
N VAL A 126 -12.28 -0.89 26.00
CA VAL A 126 -11.21 -0.88 27.01
C VAL A 126 -9.91 -1.42 26.44
N SER A 127 -9.94 -2.53 25.67
CA SER A 127 -8.72 -3.09 25.10
C SER A 127 -8.02 -2.13 24.14
N GLN A 128 -8.78 -1.40 23.31
CA GLN A 128 -8.21 -0.36 22.43
C GLN A 128 -7.59 0.80 23.22
N VAL A 129 -8.24 1.21 24.31
CA VAL A 129 -7.68 2.27 25.19
C VAL A 129 -6.35 1.81 25.78
N GLU A 130 -6.29 0.60 26.34
CA GLU A 130 -5.05 0.07 26.94
C GLU A 130 -3.94 -0.07 25.90
N GLU A 131 -4.26 -0.50 24.69
CA GLU A 131 -3.31 -0.58 23.57
C GLU A 131 -2.73 0.81 23.28
N LYS A 132 -3.58 1.82 23.07
CA LYS A 132 -3.12 3.18 22.75
C LYS A 132 -2.31 3.81 23.89
N LEU A 133 -2.69 3.55 25.14
CA LEU A 133 -1.92 4.01 26.30
C LEU A 133 -0.55 3.33 26.39
N ALA A 134 -0.49 2.02 26.13
CA ALA A 134 0.77 1.27 26.13
C ALA A 134 1.71 1.71 24.98
N GLU A 135 1.15 2.08 23.83
CA GLU A 135 1.88 2.66 22.69
C GLU A 135 2.36 4.10 22.93
N GLY A 136 1.92 4.77 24.00
CA GLY A 136 2.39 6.11 24.37
C GLY A 136 1.68 7.26 23.65
N TRP A 137 0.47 7.05 23.13
CA TRP A 137 -0.33 8.11 22.53
C TRP A 137 -0.61 9.25 23.52
N LYS A 138 -0.58 10.49 23.04
CA LYS A 138 -0.79 11.73 23.83
C LYS A 138 -2.19 12.32 23.66
N CYS A 139 -2.97 11.82 22.72
CA CYS A 139 -4.37 12.19 22.53
C CYS A 139 -5.18 10.95 22.16
N ILE A 140 -6.32 10.76 22.82
CA ILE A 140 -7.29 9.70 22.52
C ILE A 140 -8.63 10.36 22.20
N LYS A 141 -9.22 9.93 21.06
CA LYS A 141 -10.61 10.27 20.71
C LYS A 141 -11.48 9.02 20.83
N MET A 142 -12.42 9.03 21.78
CA MET A 142 -13.33 7.91 22.00
C MET A 142 -14.69 8.19 21.38
N LYS A 143 -15.17 7.29 20.53
CA LYS A 143 -16.56 7.33 20.06
C LYS A 143 -17.49 6.91 21.19
N ILE A 144 -18.57 7.70 21.38
CA ILE A 144 -19.57 7.49 22.42
C ILE A 144 -20.98 7.39 21.83
N SER A 145 -21.98 7.10 22.63
CA SER A 145 -23.38 6.83 22.21
C SER A 145 -23.59 5.47 21.52
N ALA A 146 -22.70 4.52 21.69
CA ALA A 146 -22.82 3.18 21.12
C ALA A 146 -23.25 2.13 22.17
N ILE A 147 -22.79 2.32 23.41
CA ILE A 147 -23.10 1.44 24.54
C ILE A 147 -23.84 2.25 25.62
N ASP A 148 -24.12 1.62 26.76
CA ASP A 148 -24.69 2.31 27.90
C ASP A 148 -23.79 3.48 28.32
N PHE A 149 -24.38 4.68 28.48
CA PHE A 149 -23.63 5.90 28.73
C PHE A 149 -22.86 5.87 30.06
N ASP A 150 -23.39 5.22 31.10
CA ASP A 150 -22.67 5.11 32.36
C ASP A 150 -21.42 4.21 32.23
N LYS A 151 -21.43 3.21 31.30
CA LYS A 151 -20.24 2.44 30.93
C LYS A 151 -19.19 3.28 30.18
N GLU A 152 -19.62 4.18 29.30
CA GLU A 152 -18.72 5.14 28.63
C GLU A 152 -18.05 6.06 29.67
N LEU A 153 -18.79 6.52 30.67
CA LEU A 153 -18.24 7.32 31.79
C LEU A 153 -17.25 6.52 32.65
N GLU A 154 -17.50 5.21 32.89
CA GLU A 154 -16.56 4.34 33.61
C GLU A 154 -15.21 4.24 32.87
N ILE A 155 -15.23 4.11 31.53
CA ILE A 155 -14.01 4.10 30.70
C ILE A 155 -13.26 5.44 30.83
N LEU A 156 -13.95 6.57 30.66
CA LEU A 156 -13.34 7.90 30.81
C LEU A 156 -12.76 8.10 32.22
N GLN A 157 -13.47 7.67 33.28
CA GLN A 157 -12.99 7.71 34.66
C GLN A 157 -11.73 6.85 34.83
N SER A 158 -11.69 5.67 34.25
CA SER A 158 -10.50 4.79 34.28
C SER A 158 -9.27 5.48 33.68
N ILE A 159 -9.44 6.17 32.53
CA ILE A 159 -8.36 6.93 31.90
C ILE A 159 -7.91 8.09 32.78
N ARG A 160 -8.85 8.94 33.27
CA ARG A 160 -8.54 10.13 34.07
C ARG A 160 -7.99 9.83 35.47
N SER A 161 -8.27 8.63 36.00
CA SER A 161 -7.64 8.18 37.24
C SER A 161 -6.14 7.93 37.11
N ARG A 162 -5.63 7.76 35.90
CA ARG A 162 -4.23 7.43 35.58
C ARG A 162 -3.47 8.60 34.94
N PHE A 163 -4.15 9.43 34.17
CA PHE A 163 -3.56 10.51 33.38
C PHE A 163 -4.37 11.79 33.52
N ASP A 164 -3.75 12.87 33.89
CA ASP A 164 -4.40 14.18 33.89
C ASP A 164 -4.50 14.81 32.51
N GLN A 165 -5.17 15.96 32.39
CA GLN A 165 -5.39 16.64 31.11
C GLN A 165 -4.09 17.16 30.44
N ASN A 166 -3.00 17.32 31.20
CA ASN A 166 -1.71 17.78 30.68
C ASN A 166 -0.88 16.60 30.15
N GLU A 167 -1.14 15.40 30.66
CA GLU A 167 -0.46 14.17 30.25
C GLU A 167 -1.13 13.52 29.03
N LEU A 168 -2.47 13.55 28.97
CA LEU A 168 -3.28 12.93 27.91
C LEU A 168 -4.50 13.78 27.57
N GLU A 169 -4.55 14.27 26.34
CA GLU A 169 -5.74 14.93 25.80
C GLU A 169 -6.83 13.89 25.52
N LEU A 170 -8.05 14.14 26.02
CA LEU A 170 -9.22 13.32 25.72
C LEU A 170 -10.23 14.09 24.90
N ARG A 171 -10.69 13.47 23.82
CA ARG A 171 -11.81 13.92 22.99
C ARG A 171 -12.87 12.83 22.96
N VAL A 172 -14.12 13.23 22.83
CA VAL A 172 -15.23 12.30 22.60
C VAL A 172 -15.99 12.69 21.35
N ASP A 173 -16.59 11.71 20.68
CA ASP A 173 -17.34 11.90 19.44
C ASP A 173 -18.68 11.17 19.58
N ALA A 174 -19.76 11.94 19.65
CA ALA A 174 -21.13 11.43 19.83
C ALA A 174 -21.84 11.15 18.48
N ASN A 175 -21.30 11.60 17.35
CA ASN A 175 -21.88 11.46 16.02
C ASN A 175 -23.39 11.77 15.97
N GLY A 176 -23.85 12.80 16.68
CA GLY A 176 -25.26 13.20 16.76
C GLY A 176 -26.15 12.27 17.59
N GLY A 177 -25.56 11.45 18.46
CA GLY A 177 -26.29 10.39 19.17
C GLY A 177 -27.06 10.85 20.40
N PHE A 178 -26.88 12.08 20.90
CA PHE A 178 -27.66 12.60 22.02
C PHE A 178 -28.97 13.21 21.56
N THR A 179 -29.98 13.17 22.43
CA THR A 179 -31.28 13.76 22.19
C THR A 179 -31.43 15.11 22.88
N GLU A 180 -32.38 15.94 22.43
CA GLU A 180 -32.73 17.21 23.07
C GLU A 180 -32.98 17.06 24.57
N ASN A 181 -33.60 15.94 24.99
CA ASN A 181 -34.00 15.72 26.39
C ASN A 181 -32.84 15.33 27.31
N ASP A 182 -31.76 14.73 26.78
CA ASP A 182 -30.67 14.17 27.60
C ASP A 182 -29.31 14.85 27.38
N VAL A 183 -29.14 15.62 26.32
CA VAL A 183 -27.83 16.20 25.94
C VAL A 183 -27.21 17.05 27.05
N MET A 184 -27.98 17.95 27.71
CA MET A 184 -27.45 18.82 28.77
C MET A 184 -26.99 18.01 29.97
N VAL A 185 -27.76 16.99 30.38
CA VAL A 185 -27.40 16.11 31.51
C VAL A 185 -26.15 15.31 31.19
N LYS A 186 -26.03 14.82 29.95
CA LYS A 186 -24.85 14.09 29.51
C LYS A 186 -23.62 14.99 29.45
N LEU A 187 -23.73 16.21 28.93
CA LEU A 187 -22.65 17.18 28.91
C LEU A 187 -22.17 17.56 30.31
N GLU A 188 -23.09 17.71 31.26
CA GLU A 188 -22.76 17.97 32.68
C GLU A 188 -21.97 16.77 33.28
N LYS A 189 -22.38 15.53 32.99
CA LYS A 189 -21.61 14.35 33.42
C LYS A 189 -20.21 14.29 32.78
N LEU A 190 -20.11 14.61 31.49
CA LEU A 190 -18.86 14.60 30.71
C LEU A 190 -17.89 15.72 31.18
N SER A 191 -18.39 16.86 31.66
CA SER A 191 -17.53 17.96 32.12
C SER A 191 -16.60 17.61 33.27
N LYS A 192 -16.85 16.51 33.97
CA LYS A 192 -16.00 16.01 35.09
C LYS A 192 -14.68 15.37 34.61
N PHE A 193 -14.50 15.16 33.30
CA PHE A 193 -13.35 14.45 32.77
C PHE A 193 -12.33 15.35 32.07
N ASP A 194 -12.41 16.67 32.21
CA ASP A 194 -11.48 17.62 31.57
C ASP A 194 -11.27 17.31 30.07
N LEU A 195 -12.39 17.14 29.35
CA LEU A 195 -12.37 16.84 27.92
C LEU A 195 -11.95 18.08 27.14
N HIS A 196 -11.08 17.89 26.13
CA HIS A 196 -10.74 18.93 25.16
C HIS A 196 -12.00 19.35 24.38
N SER A 197 -12.79 18.40 23.92
CA SER A 197 -13.99 18.66 23.14
C SER A 197 -14.93 17.45 23.06
N ILE A 198 -16.20 17.73 22.74
CA ILE A 198 -17.16 16.77 22.23
C ILE A 198 -17.49 17.10 20.78
N GLU A 199 -17.34 16.12 19.88
CA GLU A 199 -17.67 16.22 18.46
C GLU A 199 -19.14 15.86 18.25
N GLN A 200 -19.89 16.74 17.55
CA GLN A 200 -21.28 16.59 17.12
C GLN A 200 -22.18 15.90 18.16
N PRO A 201 -22.55 16.60 19.25
CA PRO A 201 -23.34 15.97 20.34
C PRO A 201 -24.75 15.60 19.92
N ILE A 202 -25.39 16.41 19.06
CA ILE A 202 -26.77 16.22 18.58
C ILE A 202 -26.81 16.12 17.06
N LYS A 203 -27.91 15.59 16.51
CA LYS A 203 -28.12 15.48 15.07
C LYS A 203 -28.02 16.83 14.37
N PRO A 204 -27.42 16.91 13.17
CA PRO A 204 -27.30 18.13 12.38
C PRO A 204 -28.65 18.80 12.11
N GLY A 205 -28.63 20.13 11.87
CA GLY A 205 -29.79 20.95 11.53
C GLY A 205 -30.54 21.56 12.71
N GLN A 206 -30.12 21.32 13.96
CA GLN A 206 -30.75 21.84 15.17
C GLN A 206 -29.99 23.07 15.71
N TRP A 207 -29.84 24.11 14.92
CA TRP A 207 -28.96 25.25 15.20
C TRP A 207 -29.32 26.04 16.46
N GLU A 208 -30.62 26.15 16.78
CA GLU A 208 -31.10 26.81 17.99
C GLU A 208 -30.58 26.09 19.24
N LEU A 209 -30.81 24.77 19.31
CA LEU A 209 -30.34 23.95 20.42
C LEU A 209 -28.80 23.91 20.47
N LEU A 210 -28.16 23.76 19.32
CA LEU A 210 -26.70 23.71 19.22
C LEU A 210 -26.05 25.01 19.70
N SER A 211 -26.67 26.18 19.39
CA SER A 211 -26.25 27.49 19.92
C SER A 211 -26.35 27.54 21.43
N GLU A 212 -27.46 27.04 22.00
CA GLU A 212 -27.64 26.98 23.46
C GLU A 212 -26.58 26.08 24.11
N LEU A 213 -26.29 24.92 23.50
CA LEU A 213 -25.26 23.99 23.98
C LEU A 213 -23.86 24.65 23.97
N CYS A 214 -23.48 25.32 22.87
CA CYS A 214 -22.19 25.98 22.74
C CYS A 214 -22.00 27.10 23.79
N GLN A 215 -23.09 27.74 24.23
CA GLN A 215 -23.05 28.80 25.26
C GLN A 215 -23.04 28.26 26.68
N LYS A 216 -23.72 27.14 26.95
CA LYS A 216 -23.95 26.63 28.33
C LYS A 216 -23.04 25.46 28.72
N SER A 217 -22.56 24.68 27.74
CA SER A 217 -21.72 23.52 28.03
C SER A 217 -20.35 23.92 28.56
N GLN A 218 -19.90 23.21 29.60
CA GLN A 218 -18.51 23.31 30.08
C GLN A 218 -17.54 22.50 29.21
N VAL A 219 -18.05 21.51 28.45
CA VAL A 219 -17.26 20.77 27.45
C VAL A 219 -17.32 21.54 26.14
N PRO A 220 -16.19 21.95 25.55
CA PRO A 220 -16.15 22.63 24.27
C PRO A 220 -16.75 21.75 23.16
N ILE A 221 -17.55 22.36 22.28
CA ILE A 221 -18.26 21.66 21.20
C ILE A 221 -17.53 21.84 19.89
N ALA A 222 -17.36 20.73 19.16
CA ALA A 222 -16.82 20.67 17.81
C ALA A 222 -17.90 20.25 16.82
N LEU A 223 -18.00 20.97 15.69
CA LEU A 223 -18.95 20.64 14.62
C LEU A 223 -18.27 19.77 13.57
N ASP A 224 -18.91 18.67 13.18
CA ASP A 224 -18.49 17.74 12.13
C ASP A 224 -19.58 17.61 11.05
N GLU A 225 -20.57 16.78 11.28
CA GLU A 225 -21.62 16.50 10.31
C GLU A 225 -22.46 17.74 9.95
N GLU A 226 -22.46 18.75 10.81
CA GLU A 226 -23.12 20.03 10.58
C GLU A 226 -22.56 20.78 9.37
N LEU A 227 -21.29 20.59 9.05
CA LEU A 227 -20.58 21.31 7.99
C LEU A 227 -20.89 20.76 6.60
N ILE A 228 -21.19 19.45 6.50
CA ILE A 228 -21.25 18.71 5.24
C ILE A 228 -22.32 19.27 4.27
N PRO A 229 -23.56 19.59 4.70
CA PRO A 229 -24.60 20.06 3.79
C PRO A 229 -24.44 21.53 3.35
N LEU A 230 -23.45 22.26 3.90
CA LEU A 230 -23.32 23.70 3.68
C LEU A 230 -22.35 24.00 2.54
N ILE A 231 -22.90 24.01 1.32
CA ILE A 231 -22.14 24.30 0.10
C ILE A 231 -21.89 25.82 -0.02
N ASP A 232 -22.90 26.63 0.22
CA ASP A 232 -22.84 28.08 0.05
C ASP A 232 -22.12 28.77 1.22
N GLU A 233 -21.23 29.68 0.91
CA GLU A 233 -20.47 30.46 1.92
C GLU A 233 -21.38 31.28 2.84
N LYS A 234 -22.50 31.81 2.33
CA LYS A 234 -23.48 32.55 3.11
C LYS A 234 -24.10 31.69 4.22
N ASP A 235 -24.35 30.42 3.92
CA ASP A 235 -24.93 29.50 4.91
C ASP A 235 -23.89 29.04 5.92
N ARG A 236 -22.62 28.91 5.51
CA ARG A 236 -21.48 28.69 6.42
C ARG A 236 -21.33 29.83 7.41
N ILE A 237 -21.38 31.08 6.94
CA ILE A 237 -21.32 32.27 7.78
C ILE A 237 -22.49 32.30 8.77
N LYS A 238 -23.73 32.08 8.30
CA LYS A 238 -24.92 32.03 9.17
C LYS A 238 -24.81 30.98 10.27
N LEU A 239 -24.31 29.78 9.95
CA LEU A 239 -24.07 28.74 10.95
C LEU A 239 -23.11 29.26 12.03
N LEU A 240 -21.94 29.75 11.64
CA LEU A 240 -20.91 30.17 12.59
C LEU A 240 -21.32 31.36 13.44
N GLU A 241 -22.08 32.31 12.88
CA GLU A 241 -22.62 33.46 13.60
C GLU A 241 -23.73 33.09 14.59
N LYS A 242 -24.52 32.07 14.27
CA LYS A 242 -25.64 31.62 15.09
C LYS A 242 -25.20 30.66 16.21
N VAL A 243 -24.35 29.69 15.87
CA VAL A 243 -23.99 28.59 16.77
C VAL A 243 -22.80 28.97 17.66
N ILE A 244 -21.81 29.67 17.10
CA ILE A 244 -20.55 30.07 17.77
C ILE A 244 -19.87 28.87 18.43
N PRO A 245 -19.50 27.82 17.67
CA PRO A 245 -18.85 26.63 18.21
C PRO A 245 -17.42 26.94 18.65
N GLN A 246 -16.84 26.08 19.50
CA GLN A 246 -15.45 26.22 19.91
C GLN A 246 -14.49 25.63 18.87
N TYR A 247 -14.93 24.60 18.11
CA TYR A 247 -14.10 23.93 17.12
C TYR A 247 -14.87 23.50 15.87
N LEU A 248 -14.13 23.35 14.74
CA LEU A 248 -14.60 22.70 13.51
C LEU A 248 -13.75 21.47 13.22
N VAL A 249 -14.40 20.40 12.77
CA VAL A 249 -13.77 19.16 12.31
C VAL A 249 -13.84 19.11 10.79
N LEU A 250 -12.69 19.13 10.13
CA LEU A 250 -12.63 19.28 8.69
C LEU A 250 -12.28 17.95 8.01
N LYS A 251 -13.19 17.47 7.18
CA LYS A 251 -13.04 16.25 6.36
C LYS A 251 -12.99 16.64 4.88
N PRO A 252 -11.81 16.85 4.27
CA PRO A 252 -11.70 17.35 2.90
C PRO A 252 -12.54 16.57 1.89
N THR A 253 -12.59 15.24 1.99
CA THR A 253 -13.41 14.36 1.14
C THR A 253 -14.89 14.72 1.16
N LEU A 254 -15.42 15.08 2.32
CA LEU A 254 -16.86 15.37 2.52
C LEU A 254 -17.21 16.84 2.26
N LEU A 255 -16.22 17.73 2.38
CA LEU A 255 -16.37 19.18 2.21
C LEU A 255 -16.09 19.66 0.78
N GLY A 256 -15.69 18.76 -0.14
CA GLY A 256 -15.41 19.10 -1.53
C GLY A 256 -13.98 19.53 -1.82
N GLY A 257 -13.02 19.07 -1.01
CA GLY A 257 -11.59 19.19 -1.26
C GLY A 257 -10.85 20.19 -0.39
N PHE A 258 -9.58 20.40 -0.72
CA PHE A 258 -8.67 21.29 0.01
C PHE A 258 -9.09 22.75 -0.09
N PHE A 259 -9.55 23.16 -1.27
CA PHE A 259 -9.98 24.54 -1.49
C PHE A 259 -11.20 24.91 -0.62
N GLU A 260 -12.19 24.03 -0.55
CA GLU A 260 -13.37 24.29 0.28
C GLU A 260 -13.06 24.17 1.78
N SER A 261 -12.21 23.22 2.16
CA SER A 261 -11.74 23.10 3.55
C SER A 261 -10.94 24.35 3.99
N LYS A 262 -10.15 24.95 3.09
CA LYS A 262 -9.44 26.20 3.37
C LYS A 262 -10.37 27.39 3.61
N LYS A 263 -11.50 27.47 2.90
CA LYS A 263 -12.53 28.48 3.19
C LYS A 263 -13.10 28.33 4.59
N TRP A 264 -13.40 27.10 5.01
CA TRP A 264 -13.83 26.83 6.40
C TRP A 264 -12.77 27.26 7.42
N ILE A 265 -11.51 26.98 7.19
CA ILE A 265 -10.41 27.42 8.05
C ILE A 265 -10.38 28.95 8.16
N GLN A 266 -10.46 29.66 7.03
CA GLN A 266 -10.46 31.11 7.02
C GLN A 266 -11.65 31.69 7.84
N LEU A 267 -12.87 31.18 7.63
CA LEU A 267 -14.04 31.61 8.37
C LEU A 267 -13.93 31.33 9.88
N ALA A 268 -13.30 30.20 10.25
CA ALA A 268 -13.06 29.83 11.65
C ALA A 268 -12.03 30.76 12.31
N GLU A 269 -10.88 31.01 11.65
CA GLU A 269 -9.81 31.86 12.16
C GLU A 269 -10.27 33.32 12.35
N GLU A 270 -11.07 33.86 11.42
CA GLU A 270 -11.68 35.19 11.54
C GLU A 270 -12.58 35.33 12.77
N ARG A 271 -13.09 34.20 13.31
CA ARG A 271 -14.01 34.14 14.46
C ARG A 271 -13.37 33.56 15.73
N ASN A 272 -12.05 33.31 15.72
CA ASN A 272 -11.31 32.65 16.80
C ASN A 272 -11.88 31.25 17.16
N ILE A 273 -12.40 30.53 16.16
CA ILE A 273 -12.86 29.14 16.28
C ILE A 273 -11.68 28.23 15.98
N GLY A 274 -11.39 27.28 16.87
CA GLY A 274 -10.36 26.25 16.62
C GLY A 274 -10.79 25.27 15.53
N TRP A 275 -9.84 24.56 14.95
CA TRP A 275 -10.14 23.54 13.96
C TRP A 275 -9.06 22.46 13.91
N TRP A 276 -9.43 21.28 13.44
CA TRP A 276 -8.49 20.22 13.07
C TRP A 276 -8.98 19.47 11.85
N VAL A 277 -8.03 18.78 11.18
CA VAL A 277 -8.30 17.94 10.02
C VAL A 277 -8.45 16.50 10.46
N THR A 278 -9.41 15.80 9.89
CA THR A 278 -9.60 14.36 10.09
C THR A 278 -9.88 13.66 8.77
N SER A 279 -9.56 12.37 8.71
CA SER A 279 -9.93 11.54 7.56
C SER A 279 -11.41 11.16 7.61
N ALA A 280 -11.96 10.85 6.43
CA ALA A 280 -13.27 10.23 6.26
C ALA A 280 -13.12 8.76 5.84
N LEU A 281 -12.14 8.05 6.39
CA LEU A 281 -11.80 6.64 6.13
C LEU A 281 -11.37 6.39 4.66
N GLU A 282 -10.62 7.29 4.07
CA GLU A 282 -10.03 7.14 2.76
C GLU A 282 -9.05 5.95 2.71
N SER A 283 -8.74 5.49 1.50
CA SER A 283 -7.57 4.64 1.30
C SER A 283 -6.27 5.40 1.58
N SER A 284 -5.16 4.72 1.47
CA SER A 284 -3.85 5.35 1.59
C SER A 284 -3.61 6.48 0.60
N ILE A 285 -4.26 6.49 -0.57
CA ILE A 285 -4.13 7.59 -1.56
C ILE A 285 -4.74 8.89 -0.99
N GLY A 286 -6.00 8.84 -0.57
CA GLY A 286 -6.69 9.99 -0.01
C GLY A 286 -6.06 10.44 1.30
N LEU A 287 -5.74 9.50 2.19
CA LEU A 287 -5.08 9.80 3.46
C LEU A 287 -3.71 10.47 3.26
N ASN A 288 -2.90 10.00 2.31
CA ASN A 288 -1.60 10.60 2.00
C ASN A 288 -1.74 12.05 1.52
N ALA A 289 -2.71 12.33 0.65
CA ALA A 289 -2.97 13.69 0.18
C ALA A 289 -3.43 14.62 1.31
N ILE A 290 -4.35 14.15 2.17
CA ILE A 290 -4.83 14.89 3.34
C ILE A 290 -3.68 15.15 4.31
N ALA A 291 -2.83 14.15 4.57
CA ALA A 291 -1.68 14.29 5.45
C ALA A 291 -0.66 15.32 4.93
N GLN A 292 -0.33 15.30 3.63
CA GLN A 292 0.56 16.28 3.01
C GLN A 292 -0.02 17.70 3.10
N TRP A 293 -1.31 17.86 2.83
CA TRP A 293 -1.99 19.15 2.96
C TRP A 293 -2.00 19.65 4.41
N THR A 294 -2.35 18.78 5.36
CA THR A 294 -2.36 19.10 6.79
C THR A 294 -0.98 19.51 7.28
N SER A 295 0.06 18.76 6.86
CA SER A 295 1.45 19.10 7.17
C SER A 295 1.83 20.49 6.66
N LYS A 296 1.39 20.88 5.46
CA LYS A 296 1.61 22.21 4.90
C LYS A 296 0.90 23.30 5.69
N MET A 297 -0.31 23.05 6.16
CA MET A 297 -1.09 24.01 6.95
C MET A 297 -0.55 24.22 8.37
N GLN A 298 0.22 23.27 8.91
CA GLN A 298 0.80 23.30 10.26
C GLN A 298 -0.24 23.65 11.35
N PRO A 299 -1.36 22.91 11.45
CA PRO A 299 -2.37 23.15 12.45
C PRO A 299 -1.82 22.94 13.86
N LYS A 300 -2.44 23.56 14.84
CA LYS A 300 -2.13 23.34 16.26
C LYS A 300 -2.85 22.10 16.78
N GLY A 301 -2.23 21.39 17.71
CA GLY A 301 -2.82 20.23 18.39
C GLY A 301 -2.97 18.99 17.50
N PHE A 302 -3.64 17.99 18.03
CA PHE A 302 -3.73 16.66 17.43
C PHE A 302 -4.75 16.60 16.30
N GLN A 303 -4.39 15.93 15.19
CA GLN A 303 -5.22 15.74 14.00
C GLN A 303 -5.81 14.33 13.94
N GLY A 304 -6.91 14.14 13.21
CA GLY A 304 -7.60 12.84 13.13
C GLY A 304 -7.16 11.99 11.93
N LEU A 305 -5.86 11.73 11.77
CA LEU A 305 -5.30 11.07 10.57
C LEU A 305 -4.76 9.65 10.84
N GLY A 306 -5.16 9.02 11.94
CA GLY A 306 -4.71 7.69 12.33
C GLY A 306 -5.46 6.52 11.69
N THR A 307 -5.95 6.65 10.45
CA THR A 307 -6.82 5.66 9.79
C THR A 307 -6.14 4.80 8.73
N GLY A 308 -4.80 4.85 8.63
CA GLY A 308 -4.05 4.14 7.56
C GLY A 308 -4.12 2.61 7.61
N GLN A 309 -4.39 2.02 8.78
CA GLN A 309 -4.40 0.56 9.00
C GLN A 309 -5.81 -0.04 9.04
N LEU A 310 -6.82 0.67 8.56
CA LEU A 310 -8.21 0.20 8.64
C LEU A 310 -8.57 -0.93 7.67
N PHE A 311 -7.80 -1.11 6.61
CA PHE A 311 -8.16 -2.03 5.53
C PHE A 311 -7.09 -3.10 5.33
N THR A 312 -7.53 -4.35 5.14
CA THR A 312 -6.66 -5.50 4.88
C THR A 312 -5.99 -5.43 3.50
N ASN A 313 -6.69 -4.84 2.51
CA ASN A 313 -6.25 -4.72 1.12
C ASN A 313 -5.98 -3.26 0.71
N ASN A 314 -5.44 -2.45 1.63
CA ASN A 314 -5.12 -1.07 1.35
C ASN A 314 -4.04 -0.94 0.24
N ILE A 315 -3.85 0.27 -0.24
CA ILE A 315 -2.79 0.59 -1.20
C ILE A 315 -1.52 0.91 -0.41
N PRO A 316 -0.33 0.43 -0.83
CA PRO A 316 0.93 0.77 -0.17
C PRO A 316 1.11 2.29 0.00
N SER A 317 1.58 2.72 1.17
CA SER A 317 1.70 4.13 1.54
C SER A 317 3.02 4.44 2.23
N PRO A 318 3.64 5.61 1.96
CA PRO A 318 4.82 6.06 2.67
C PRO A 318 4.52 6.57 4.08
N LEU A 319 3.25 6.67 4.47
CA LEU A 319 2.84 7.15 5.78
C LEU A 319 3.12 6.09 6.86
N ASN A 320 3.68 6.53 7.97
CA ASN A 320 3.94 5.70 9.14
C ASN A 320 3.45 6.42 10.41
N VAL A 321 2.90 5.66 11.33
CA VAL A 321 2.43 6.15 12.64
C VAL A 321 3.27 5.50 13.73
N ASP A 322 3.89 6.31 14.55
CA ASP A 322 4.63 5.88 15.74
C ASP A 322 4.29 6.78 16.92
N GLN A 323 3.81 6.19 18.02
CA GLN A 323 3.45 6.89 19.27
C GLN A 323 2.56 8.12 19.08
N GLY A 324 1.60 8.06 18.14
CA GLY A 324 0.71 9.19 17.84
C GLY A 324 1.34 10.28 16.98
N ILE A 325 2.47 10.00 16.34
CA ILE A 325 3.13 10.88 15.35
C ILE A 325 2.99 10.26 13.96
N LEU A 326 2.34 10.97 13.06
CA LEU A 326 2.26 10.62 11.64
C LEU A 326 3.46 11.20 10.91
N SER A 327 4.24 10.36 10.30
CA SER A 327 5.41 10.69 9.47
C SER A 327 5.28 10.15 8.06
N SER A 328 6.13 10.60 7.14
CA SER A 328 6.19 10.10 5.77
C SER A 328 7.61 9.69 5.40
N ASN A 329 7.76 8.51 4.83
CA ASN A 329 9.02 8.04 4.29
C ASN A 329 9.19 8.57 2.85
N ASN A 330 10.11 9.51 2.67
CA ASN A 330 10.40 10.14 1.38
C ASN A 330 11.65 9.55 0.71
N SER A 331 11.97 8.29 0.98
CA SER A 331 13.12 7.63 0.36
C SER A 331 12.92 7.42 -1.15
N PRO A 332 14.01 7.26 -1.93
CA PRO A 332 13.93 7.08 -3.38
C PRO A 332 13.04 5.92 -3.81
N ILE A 333 13.09 4.79 -3.10
CA ILE A 333 12.24 3.63 -3.44
C ILE A 333 10.74 3.94 -3.30
N TRP A 334 10.35 4.75 -2.30
CA TRP A 334 8.97 5.15 -2.15
C TRP A 334 8.49 6.06 -3.28
N ASN A 335 9.36 6.94 -3.79
CA ASN A 335 9.04 7.76 -4.97
C ASN A 335 8.78 6.89 -6.19
N ASP A 336 9.61 5.86 -6.42
CA ASP A 336 9.43 4.91 -7.51
C ASP A 336 8.14 4.09 -7.35
N VAL A 337 7.81 3.65 -6.14
CA VAL A 337 6.57 2.90 -5.84
C VAL A 337 5.34 3.77 -6.05
N ASN A 338 5.33 5.00 -5.54
CA ASN A 338 4.21 5.92 -5.71
C ASN A 338 3.98 6.27 -7.19
N GLN A 339 5.05 6.51 -7.95
CA GLN A 339 4.96 6.73 -9.40
C GLN A 339 4.37 5.50 -10.09
N PHE A 340 4.86 4.31 -9.75
CA PHE A 340 4.33 3.06 -10.30
C PHE A 340 2.84 2.87 -9.98
N ILE A 341 2.39 3.15 -8.75
CA ILE A 341 0.98 3.07 -8.37
C ILE A 341 0.14 4.03 -9.22
N SER A 342 0.59 5.27 -9.43
CA SER A 342 -0.11 6.23 -10.29
C SER A 342 -0.24 5.71 -11.73
N ASP A 343 0.83 5.17 -12.30
CA ASP A 343 0.84 4.61 -13.65
C ASP A 343 0.03 3.31 -13.75
N TRP A 344 0.00 2.50 -12.68
CA TRP A 344 -0.80 1.28 -12.60
C TRP A 344 -2.29 1.55 -12.74
N TYR A 345 -2.78 2.61 -12.09
CA TYR A 345 -4.18 3.02 -12.17
C TYR A 345 -4.50 3.92 -13.37
N SER A 346 -3.49 4.32 -14.17
CA SER A 346 -3.72 5.11 -15.39
C SER A 346 -4.58 4.33 -16.41
N PRO A 347 -5.26 5.02 -17.34
CA PRO A 347 -6.10 4.38 -18.36
C PRO A 347 -5.31 3.64 -19.45
N ASN A 348 -3.98 3.62 -19.37
CA ASN A 348 -3.15 2.87 -20.30
C ASN A 348 -3.18 1.38 -19.95
N ASP A 349 -3.37 0.52 -20.95
CA ASP A 349 -3.40 -0.93 -20.76
C ASP A 349 -2.00 -1.55 -20.64
N GLU A 350 -0.96 -0.80 -20.96
CA GLU A 350 0.43 -1.26 -21.00
C GLU A 350 1.33 -0.46 -20.03
N MET A 351 2.36 -1.12 -19.55
CA MET A 351 3.43 -0.58 -18.72
C MET A 351 4.78 -0.77 -19.41
N THR A 352 5.68 0.19 -19.25
CA THR A 352 7.07 0.07 -19.69
C THR A 352 7.91 -0.58 -18.61
N LEU A 353 8.51 -1.74 -18.90
CA LEU A 353 9.48 -2.40 -18.03
C LEU A 353 10.86 -2.38 -18.65
N HIS A 354 11.90 -2.48 -17.81
CA HIS A 354 13.29 -2.54 -18.27
C HIS A 354 13.90 -3.91 -18.00
N THR A 355 14.59 -4.46 -19.00
CA THR A 355 15.31 -5.71 -18.87
C THR A 355 16.63 -5.49 -18.13
N SER A 356 17.05 -6.45 -17.30
CA SER A 356 18.34 -6.40 -16.60
C SER A 356 19.57 -6.66 -17.50
N GLY A 357 19.36 -6.91 -18.80
CA GLY A 357 20.35 -7.10 -19.86
C GLY A 357 21.65 -7.81 -19.44
N SER A 358 21.77 -9.10 -19.70
CA SER A 358 23.01 -9.86 -19.45
C SER A 358 24.19 -9.45 -20.37
N THR A 359 23.93 -8.66 -21.43
CA THR A 359 24.92 -8.39 -22.49
C THR A 359 24.92 -6.96 -23.03
N GLY A 360 24.23 -5.99 -22.39
CA GLY A 360 24.17 -4.62 -22.92
C GLY A 360 23.32 -3.66 -22.10
N SER A 361 23.05 -2.46 -22.65
CA SER A 361 22.15 -1.48 -22.05
C SER A 361 20.75 -2.07 -21.86
N PRO A 362 20.05 -1.71 -20.76
CA PRO A 362 18.67 -2.14 -20.51
C PRO A 362 17.77 -1.83 -21.70
N LYS A 363 16.98 -2.81 -22.15
CA LYS A 363 15.97 -2.62 -23.21
C LYS A 363 14.61 -2.39 -22.56
N SER A 364 13.90 -1.39 -23.03
CA SER A 364 12.51 -1.14 -22.64
C SER A 364 11.59 -2.10 -23.38
N ILE A 365 10.68 -2.72 -22.68
CA ILE A 365 9.60 -3.56 -23.22
C ILE A 365 8.25 -3.04 -22.78
N GLN A 366 7.25 -3.11 -23.65
CA GLN A 366 5.86 -2.83 -23.33
C GLN A 366 5.17 -4.11 -22.89
N VAL A 367 4.51 -4.07 -21.75
CA VAL A 367 3.85 -5.23 -21.14
C VAL A 367 2.42 -4.86 -20.77
N LYS A 368 1.48 -5.72 -21.13
CA LYS A 368 0.07 -5.52 -20.75
C LYS A 368 -0.12 -5.67 -19.22
N LYS A 369 -0.85 -4.74 -18.62
CA LYS A 369 -1.23 -4.83 -17.20
C LYS A 369 -1.98 -6.12 -16.88
N GLU A 370 -2.80 -6.62 -17.80
CA GLU A 370 -3.48 -7.90 -17.68
C GLU A 370 -2.50 -9.07 -17.46
N TRP A 371 -1.40 -9.12 -18.21
CA TRP A 371 -0.38 -10.17 -18.02
C TRP A 371 0.31 -10.06 -16.67
N MET A 372 0.55 -8.84 -16.20
CA MET A 372 1.12 -8.62 -14.87
C MET A 372 0.16 -9.08 -13.77
N ARG A 373 -1.15 -8.83 -13.92
CA ARG A 373 -2.19 -9.35 -13.01
C ARG A 373 -2.21 -10.88 -13.02
N ASN A 374 -2.20 -11.48 -14.19
CA ASN A 374 -2.19 -12.94 -14.33
C ASN A 374 -0.97 -13.57 -13.66
N SER A 375 0.22 -12.96 -13.81
CA SER A 375 1.45 -13.43 -13.16
C SER A 375 1.36 -13.30 -11.61
N ALA A 376 0.80 -12.21 -11.10
CA ALA A 376 0.60 -12.01 -9.66
C ALA A 376 -0.36 -13.06 -9.10
N ASN A 377 -1.49 -13.28 -9.76
CA ASN A 377 -2.49 -14.29 -9.36
C ASN A 377 -1.93 -15.71 -9.41
N LEU A 378 -1.10 -16.02 -10.41
CA LEU A 378 -0.43 -17.32 -10.52
C LEU A 378 0.54 -17.54 -9.34
N THR A 379 1.30 -16.51 -8.95
CA THR A 379 2.14 -16.54 -7.76
C THR A 379 1.31 -16.75 -6.49
N GLY A 380 0.21 -15.99 -6.33
CA GLY A 380 -0.71 -16.11 -5.19
C GLY A 380 -1.26 -17.52 -5.04
N LYS A 381 -1.74 -18.12 -6.15
CA LYS A 381 -2.25 -19.50 -6.20
C LYS A 381 -1.16 -20.51 -5.84
N THR A 382 0.06 -20.34 -6.37
CA THR A 382 1.17 -21.28 -6.17
C THR A 382 1.60 -21.35 -4.72
N PHE A 383 1.68 -20.22 -4.03
CA PHE A 383 2.17 -20.14 -2.65
C PHE A 383 1.04 -20.01 -1.62
N GLY A 384 -0.23 -20.01 -2.06
CA GLY A 384 -1.39 -19.92 -1.17
C GLY A 384 -1.50 -18.58 -0.46
N LEU A 385 -1.04 -17.48 -1.09
CA LEU A 385 -1.08 -16.13 -0.52
C LEU A 385 -2.52 -15.64 -0.40
N LYS A 386 -2.80 -14.95 0.69
CA LYS A 386 -4.13 -14.42 1.03
C LYS A 386 -4.07 -12.92 1.25
N GLU A 387 -5.20 -12.27 1.10
CA GLU A 387 -5.36 -10.87 1.48
C GLU A 387 -4.92 -10.65 2.93
N GLY A 388 -4.11 -9.61 3.15
CA GLY A 388 -3.52 -9.27 4.44
C GLY A 388 -2.23 -9.99 4.78
N ASP A 389 -1.78 -11.00 3.99
CA ASP A 389 -0.47 -11.61 4.20
C ASP A 389 0.64 -10.56 4.00
N SER A 390 1.63 -10.57 4.88
CA SER A 390 2.76 -9.64 4.84
C SER A 390 3.77 -9.99 3.75
N THR A 391 4.27 -8.98 3.03
CA THR A 391 5.27 -9.18 1.98
C THR A 391 6.34 -8.09 1.99
N LEU A 392 7.53 -8.41 1.47
CA LEU A 392 8.70 -7.54 1.51
C LEU A 392 9.16 -7.12 0.11
N LEU A 393 9.19 -5.81 -0.17
CA LEU A 393 9.91 -5.25 -1.30
C LEU A 393 11.31 -4.82 -0.85
N CYS A 394 12.33 -5.54 -1.34
CA CYS A 394 13.74 -5.27 -1.05
C CYS A 394 14.62 -5.20 -2.31
N MET A 395 13.99 -5.08 -3.47
CA MET A 395 14.64 -4.99 -4.77
C MET A 395 14.29 -3.68 -5.47
N PRO A 396 15.21 -3.12 -6.29
CA PRO A 396 14.94 -1.87 -7.01
C PRO A 396 13.74 -1.98 -7.95
N MET A 397 12.89 -0.97 -7.97
CA MET A 397 11.71 -0.87 -8.85
C MET A 397 12.04 -0.86 -10.34
N LYS A 398 13.25 -0.44 -10.72
CA LYS A 398 13.71 -0.47 -12.11
C LYS A 398 13.80 -1.87 -12.73
N TYR A 399 13.79 -2.91 -11.93
CA TYR A 399 13.80 -4.30 -12.38
C TYR A 399 12.42 -4.94 -12.21
N VAL A 400 12.06 -5.83 -13.14
CA VAL A 400 10.77 -6.55 -13.13
C VAL A 400 10.47 -7.21 -11.79
N ALA A 401 11.48 -7.75 -11.12
CA ALA A 401 11.31 -8.43 -9.84
C ALA A 401 10.79 -7.49 -8.74
N GLY A 402 11.33 -6.26 -8.62
CA GLY A 402 10.82 -5.24 -7.69
C GLY A 402 9.42 -4.78 -8.06
N THR A 403 9.22 -4.42 -9.34
CA THR A 403 7.91 -4.00 -9.87
C THR A 403 6.82 -5.04 -9.58
N MET A 404 7.09 -6.32 -9.82
CA MET A 404 6.11 -7.38 -9.62
C MET A 404 5.80 -7.67 -8.15
N MET A 405 6.65 -7.26 -7.20
CA MET A 405 6.27 -7.31 -5.77
C MET A 405 5.16 -6.30 -5.46
N VAL A 406 5.24 -5.09 -6.02
CA VAL A 406 4.16 -4.09 -5.89
C VAL A 406 2.88 -4.57 -6.57
N VAL A 407 2.98 -5.15 -7.78
CA VAL A 407 1.79 -5.71 -8.47
C VAL A 407 1.13 -6.80 -7.65
N ARG A 408 1.91 -7.72 -7.05
CA ARG A 408 1.36 -8.76 -6.16
C ARG A 408 0.64 -8.15 -4.96
N ALA A 409 1.22 -7.13 -4.34
CA ALA A 409 0.57 -6.44 -3.21
C ALA A 409 -0.75 -5.79 -3.64
N LEU A 410 -0.79 -5.10 -4.78
CA LEU A 410 -1.99 -4.44 -5.28
C LEU A 410 -3.10 -5.42 -5.69
N GLU A 411 -2.74 -6.52 -6.38
CA GLU A 411 -3.71 -7.47 -6.93
C GLU A 411 -4.20 -8.50 -5.91
N LEU A 412 -3.33 -8.91 -4.99
CA LEU A 412 -3.67 -9.92 -3.98
C LEU A 412 -4.07 -9.31 -2.62
N GLY A 413 -3.96 -7.97 -2.49
CA GLY A 413 -4.26 -7.28 -1.23
C GLY A 413 -3.25 -7.62 -0.12
N LEU A 414 -1.94 -7.73 -0.46
CA LEU A 414 -0.91 -8.04 0.52
C LEU A 414 -0.45 -6.78 1.27
N ASP A 415 -0.06 -6.94 2.52
CA ASP A 415 0.57 -5.88 3.30
C ASP A 415 2.05 -5.76 2.93
N LEU A 416 2.42 -4.66 2.24
CA LEU A 416 3.73 -4.49 1.64
C LEU A 416 4.67 -3.64 2.50
N THR A 417 5.60 -4.29 3.17
CA THR A 417 6.76 -3.64 3.78
C THR A 417 7.80 -3.30 2.71
N ILE A 418 8.30 -2.06 2.72
CA ILE A 418 9.28 -1.57 1.75
C ILE A 418 10.56 -1.16 2.47
N VAL A 419 11.69 -1.73 2.04
CA VAL A 419 13.03 -1.37 2.52
C VAL A 419 13.91 -0.95 1.36
N GLU A 420 14.89 -0.07 1.63
CA GLU A 420 15.89 0.27 0.62
C GLU A 420 16.66 -0.97 0.18
N PRO A 421 16.89 -1.13 -1.13
CA PRO A 421 17.64 -2.28 -1.65
C PRO A 421 19.04 -2.37 -1.07
N SER A 422 19.31 -3.48 -0.39
CA SER A 422 20.60 -3.76 0.24
C SER A 422 20.99 -5.22 0.03
N SER A 423 22.22 -5.59 0.38
CA SER A 423 22.68 -6.98 0.35
C SER A 423 22.13 -7.81 1.52
N ASN A 424 21.67 -7.17 2.61
CA ASN A 424 21.01 -7.82 3.75
C ASN A 424 19.67 -7.11 4.04
N PRO A 425 18.60 -7.41 3.29
CA PRO A 425 17.33 -6.69 3.40
C PRO A 425 16.51 -7.04 4.66
N LEU A 426 16.88 -8.07 5.42
CA LEU A 426 16.19 -8.43 6.66
C LEU A 426 16.76 -7.73 7.89
N GLU A 427 17.83 -6.95 7.72
CA GLU A 427 18.37 -6.12 8.79
C GLU A 427 17.35 -5.07 9.21
N GLY A 428 17.08 -4.98 10.52
CA GLY A 428 16.10 -4.05 11.08
C GLY A 428 14.63 -4.49 10.96
N ILE A 429 14.31 -5.57 10.23
CA ILE A 429 12.97 -6.15 10.24
C ILE A 429 12.75 -6.89 11.57
N SER A 430 11.71 -6.52 12.29
CA SER A 430 11.29 -7.17 13.55
C SER A 430 10.09 -8.10 13.37
N GLU A 431 9.30 -7.89 12.34
CA GLU A 431 8.05 -8.58 12.07
C GLU A 431 8.26 -9.83 11.23
N GLN A 432 7.32 -10.77 11.34
CA GLN A 432 7.26 -11.95 10.48
C GLN A 432 6.77 -11.55 9.08
N ILE A 433 7.42 -12.03 8.04
CA ILE A 433 7.06 -11.82 6.62
C ILE A 433 6.54 -13.14 6.04
N ASP A 434 5.31 -13.16 5.53
CA ASP A 434 4.73 -14.36 4.92
C ASP A 434 5.38 -14.71 3.58
N PHE A 435 5.68 -13.68 2.76
CA PHE A 435 6.26 -13.89 1.43
C PHE A 435 7.33 -12.84 1.08
N ALA A 436 8.47 -13.29 0.59
CA ALA A 436 9.51 -12.40 0.07
C ALA A 436 10.14 -12.93 -1.21
N ALA A 437 10.76 -12.02 -1.99
CA ALA A 437 11.56 -12.35 -3.16
C ALA A 437 12.94 -11.72 -3.03
N MET A 438 14.01 -12.50 -3.28
CA MET A 438 15.40 -12.07 -3.15
C MET A 438 16.25 -12.56 -4.32
N VAL A 439 17.41 -11.95 -4.48
CA VAL A 439 18.49 -12.48 -5.32
C VAL A 439 19.47 -13.33 -4.48
N PRO A 440 20.29 -14.23 -5.09
CA PRO A 440 21.16 -15.14 -4.32
C PRO A 440 22.08 -14.46 -3.29
N ILE A 441 22.59 -13.27 -3.60
CA ILE A 441 23.48 -12.53 -2.66
C ILE A 441 22.70 -12.02 -1.45
N GLN A 442 21.44 -11.62 -1.62
CA GLN A 442 20.57 -11.22 -0.50
C GLN A 442 20.24 -12.41 0.39
N LEU A 443 19.91 -13.57 -0.22
CA LEU A 443 19.69 -14.82 0.51
C LEU A 443 20.92 -15.22 1.34
N GLU A 444 22.12 -15.16 0.76
CA GLU A 444 23.36 -15.53 1.45
C GLU A 444 23.63 -14.65 2.66
N ASN A 445 23.47 -13.33 2.51
CA ASN A 445 23.75 -12.37 3.58
C ASN A 445 22.64 -12.30 4.65
N SER A 446 21.44 -12.79 4.35
CA SER A 446 20.31 -12.82 5.28
C SER A 446 20.10 -14.17 5.96
N ILE A 447 21.01 -15.16 5.78
CA ILE A 447 20.78 -16.55 6.20
C ILE A 447 20.43 -16.69 7.69
N ASP A 448 21.07 -15.89 8.55
CA ASP A 448 20.88 -15.94 10.01
C ASP A 448 19.57 -15.26 10.48
N GLN A 449 18.81 -14.68 9.55
CA GLN A 449 17.56 -13.95 9.81
C GLN A 449 16.38 -14.53 8.99
N LEU A 450 16.59 -15.66 8.32
CA LEU A 450 15.56 -16.27 7.46
C LEU A 450 14.35 -16.79 8.26
N ASP A 451 14.49 -17.03 9.56
CA ASP A 451 13.38 -17.35 10.45
C ASP A 451 12.28 -16.30 10.48
N LYS A 452 12.59 -15.05 10.05
CA LYS A 452 11.63 -13.97 9.89
C LYS A 452 10.76 -14.10 8.62
N VAL A 453 11.09 -15.01 7.69
CA VAL A 453 10.37 -15.17 6.42
C VAL A 453 9.81 -16.57 6.32
N LYS A 454 8.51 -16.69 6.08
CA LYS A 454 7.84 -17.99 5.94
C LYS A 454 8.12 -18.63 4.58
N THR A 455 7.89 -17.89 3.50
CA THR A 455 8.11 -18.35 2.12
C THR A 455 9.02 -17.37 1.37
N LEU A 456 10.10 -17.88 0.81
CA LEU A 456 11.07 -17.07 0.06
C LEU A 456 11.26 -17.63 -1.34
N ILE A 457 11.06 -16.79 -2.35
CA ILE A 457 11.48 -17.10 -3.72
C ILE A 457 12.81 -16.42 -4.05
N VAL A 458 13.68 -17.14 -4.74
CA VAL A 458 15.02 -16.67 -5.12
C VAL A 458 15.16 -16.74 -6.63
N GLY A 459 15.48 -15.61 -7.26
CA GLY A 459 15.62 -15.49 -8.70
C GLY A 459 16.77 -14.60 -9.11
N GLY A 460 16.89 -14.36 -10.43
CA GLY A 460 17.95 -13.51 -10.99
C GLY A 460 19.34 -14.18 -11.12
N GLY A 461 19.48 -15.41 -10.65
CA GLY A 461 20.71 -16.21 -10.77
C GLY A 461 20.57 -17.56 -10.09
N GLN A 462 21.48 -18.48 -10.41
CA GLN A 462 21.51 -19.80 -9.80
C GLN A 462 22.00 -19.71 -8.34
N VAL A 463 21.34 -20.45 -7.45
CA VAL A 463 21.77 -20.54 -6.03
C VAL A 463 22.95 -21.51 -5.91
N ASP A 464 24.05 -21.06 -5.32
CA ASP A 464 25.26 -21.88 -5.14
C ASP A 464 24.93 -23.17 -4.37
N PRO A 465 25.39 -24.36 -4.84
CA PRO A 465 25.21 -25.63 -4.14
C PRO A 465 25.73 -25.64 -2.69
N LYS A 466 26.76 -24.83 -2.37
CA LYS A 466 27.27 -24.67 -0.98
C LYS A 466 26.25 -23.93 -0.12
N LEU A 467 25.65 -22.86 -0.67
CA LEU A 467 24.58 -22.12 0.00
C LEU A 467 23.37 -23.03 0.22
N ILE A 468 22.95 -23.81 -0.79
CA ILE A 468 21.85 -24.78 -0.66
C ILE A 468 22.08 -25.77 0.51
N LYS A 469 23.33 -26.20 0.76
CA LYS A 469 23.65 -27.07 1.90
C LYS A 469 23.41 -26.36 3.24
N ARG A 470 23.74 -25.07 3.34
CA ARG A 470 23.53 -24.26 4.56
C ARG A 470 22.04 -24.03 4.86
N LEU A 471 21.20 -24.00 3.81
CA LEU A 471 19.75 -23.74 3.93
C LEU A 471 18.93 -24.94 4.46
N GLN A 472 19.51 -26.14 4.61
CA GLN A 472 18.71 -27.34 4.92
C GLN A 472 18.02 -27.31 6.29
N ASN A 473 18.53 -26.51 7.24
CA ASN A 473 18.02 -26.44 8.61
C ASN A 473 17.28 -25.12 8.91
N VAL A 474 17.08 -24.26 7.92
CA VAL A 474 16.30 -23.03 8.13
C VAL A 474 14.81 -23.34 8.07
N PRO A 475 13.96 -22.65 8.88
CA PRO A 475 12.53 -22.92 8.93
C PRO A 475 11.75 -22.40 7.71
N THR A 476 12.34 -21.48 6.94
CA THR A 476 11.79 -20.85 5.75
C THR A 476 11.64 -21.84 4.61
N ASP A 477 10.50 -21.85 3.93
CA ASP A 477 10.35 -22.56 2.67
C ASP A 477 10.99 -21.77 1.53
N ILE A 478 12.09 -22.30 0.95
CA ILE A 478 12.91 -21.59 -0.04
C ILE A 478 12.79 -22.24 -1.41
N TYR A 479 12.41 -21.41 -2.41
CA TYR A 479 12.23 -21.84 -3.79
C TYR A 479 13.16 -21.06 -4.73
N GLU A 480 13.95 -21.75 -5.52
CA GLU A 480 14.61 -21.17 -6.69
C GLU A 480 13.61 -21.06 -7.82
N THR A 481 13.58 -19.89 -8.48
CA THR A 481 12.64 -19.61 -9.56
C THR A 481 13.32 -19.63 -10.91
N TYR A 482 12.60 -20.08 -11.94
CA TYR A 482 13.00 -19.98 -13.32
C TYR A 482 12.02 -19.06 -14.07
N GLY A 483 12.56 -18.06 -14.73
CA GLY A 483 11.80 -17.08 -15.54
C GLY A 483 12.73 -16.06 -16.16
N MET A 484 12.16 -15.23 -17.00
CA MET A 484 12.86 -14.17 -17.73
C MET A 484 11.93 -12.97 -17.92
N THR A 485 12.41 -11.89 -18.51
CA THR A 485 11.60 -10.70 -18.73
C THR A 485 10.43 -10.98 -19.67
N GLU A 486 10.63 -11.86 -20.66
CA GLU A 486 9.61 -12.27 -21.62
C GLU A 486 8.46 -13.10 -21.00
N THR A 487 8.70 -13.70 -19.82
CA THR A 487 7.68 -14.37 -19.00
C THR A 487 7.21 -13.49 -17.84
N LEU A 488 7.60 -12.22 -17.78
CA LEU A 488 7.41 -11.25 -16.70
C LEU A 488 8.12 -11.63 -15.40
N THR A 489 7.84 -12.82 -14.91
CA THR A 489 8.46 -13.38 -13.71
C THR A 489 8.73 -14.87 -13.89
N HIS A 490 8.73 -15.60 -12.82
CA HIS A 490 8.93 -17.03 -12.82
C HIS A 490 7.73 -17.78 -13.42
N VAL A 491 8.03 -18.81 -14.17
CA VAL A 491 7.08 -19.77 -14.76
C VAL A 491 7.31 -21.17 -14.22
N ALA A 492 8.41 -21.39 -13.50
CA ALA A 492 8.69 -22.64 -12.79
C ALA A 492 9.42 -22.36 -11.47
N ILE A 493 9.29 -23.29 -10.54
CA ILE A 493 9.91 -23.24 -9.21
C ILE A 493 10.58 -24.56 -8.88
N LYS A 494 11.62 -24.50 -8.04
CA LYS A 494 12.36 -25.65 -7.51
C LYS A 494 12.61 -25.46 -6.03
N GLN A 495 12.03 -26.29 -5.18
CA GLN A 495 12.25 -26.20 -3.72
C GLN A 495 13.66 -26.61 -3.37
N LEU A 496 14.35 -25.76 -2.58
CA LEU A 496 15.76 -25.92 -2.23
C LEU A 496 16.01 -26.65 -0.90
N ASN A 497 15.04 -26.64 0.00
CA ASN A 497 15.13 -27.21 1.34
C ASN A 497 13.84 -27.93 1.75
N GLY A 498 13.84 -28.50 2.96
CA GLY A 498 12.67 -29.24 3.48
C GLY A 498 12.46 -30.61 2.83
N SER A 499 11.33 -31.24 3.16
CA SER A 499 10.99 -32.61 2.72
C SER A 499 10.69 -32.70 1.22
N ASN A 500 10.26 -31.60 0.59
CA ASN A 500 9.88 -31.54 -0.83
C ASN A 500 11.00 -31.01 -1.73
N LYS A 501 12.24 -30.98 -1.23
CA LYS A 501 13.42 -30.56 -2.00
C LYS A 501 13.51 -31.28 -3.33
N SER A 502 13.70 -30.53 -4.41
CA SER A 502 13.75 -31.02 -5.78
C SER A 502 15.07 -30.66 -6.49
N LYS A 503 15.43 -31.46 -7.49
CA LYS A 503 16.49 -31.13 -8.45
C LYS A 503 15.91 -30.58 -9.76
N PHE A 504 14.60 -30.60 -9.91
CA PHE A 504 13.88 -30.22 -11.10
C PHE A 504 13.05 -28.97 -10.85
N PHE A 505 12.96 -28.13 -11.85
CA PHE A 505 11.97 -27.06 -11.89
C PHE A 505 10.63 -27.67 -12.28
N GLN A 506 9.60 -27.30 -11.51
CA GLN A 506 8.21 -27.66 -11.77
C GLN A 506 7.49 -26.45 -12.35
N ALA A 507 6.79 -26.62 -13.46
CA ALA A 507 5.95 -25.61 -14.09
C ALA A 507 4.88 -25.09 -13.11
N LEU A 508 4.57 -23.80 -13.21
CA LEU A 508 3.39 -23.24 -12.60
C LEU A 508 2.13 -23.66 -13.39
N ASP A 509 0.97 -23.48 -12.79
CA ASP A 509 -0.30 -23.88 -13.40
C ASP A 509 -0.53 -23.18 -14.76
N GLY A 510 -0.89 -23.95 -15.78
CA GLY A 510 -1.09 -23.47 -17.17
C GLY A 510 0.20 -23.17 -17.95
N VAL A 511 1.38 -23.52 -17.41
CA VAL A 511 2.66 -23.44 -18.13
C VAL A 511 3.07 -24.82 -18.61
N HIS A 512 3.52 -24.92 -19.87
CA HIS A 512 4.00 -26.15 -20.50
C HIS A 512 5.36 -25.93 -21.16
N PHE A 513 6.19 -26.98 -21.18
CA PHE A 513 7.54 -26.97 -21.70
C PHE A 513 7.72 -27.95 -22.82
N GLU A 514 8.49 -27.53 -23.83
CA GLU A 514 9.00 -28.35 -24.93
C GLU A 514 10.49 -28.03 -25.09
N VAL A 515 11.16 -28.76 -25.96
CA VAL A 515 12.54 -28.48 -26.39
C VAL A 515 12.59 -28.30 -27.88
N ASP A 516 13.41 -27.36 -28.34
CA ASP A 516 13.71 -27.19 -29.78
C ASP A 516 14.79 -28.18 -30.27
N ASP A 517 15.10 -28.14 -31.57
CA ASP A 517 16.13 -29.00 -32.20
C ASP A 517 17.54 -28.83 -31.61
N ARG A 518 17.79 -27.73 -30.87
CA ARG A 518 19.04 -27.47 -30.17
C ARG A 518 19.07 -28.08 -28.77
N GLY A 519 17.94 -28.59 -28.27
CA GLY A 519 17.75 -29.02 -26.89
C GLY A 519 17.50 -27.84 -25.93
N CYS A 520 17.12 -26.67 -26.46
CA CYS A 520 16.79 -25.50 -25.68
C CYS A 520 15.32 -25.49 -25.30
N LEU A 521 15.02 -24.99 -24.11
CA LEU A 521 13.68 -24.88 -23.54
C LEU A 521 12.79 -23.97 -24.39
N VAL A 522 11.59 -24.41 -24.69
CA VAL A 522 10.48 -23.62 -25.24
C VAL A 522 9.37 -23.55 -24.20
N ILE A 523 8.94 -22.33 -23.90
CA ILE A 523 7.97 -22.06 -22.84
C ILE A 523 6.64 -21.66 -23.49
N HIS A 524 5.57 -22.37 -23.11
CA HIS A 524 4.19 -22.04 -23.48
C HIS A 524 3.48 -21.52 -22.22
N THR A 525 3.10 -20.25 -22.25
CA THR A 525 2.40 -19.58 -21.15
C THR A 525 1.35 -18.59 -21.68
N PRO A 526 0.24 -19.08 -22.25
CA PRO A 526 -0.75 -18.24 -22.96
C PRO A 526 -1.31 -17.09 -22.14
N MET A 527 -1.34 -17.25 -20.80
CA MET A 527 -1.83 -16.21 -19.90
C MET A 527 -0.89 -15.00 -19.76
N LEU A 528 0.41 -15.18 -20.07
CA LEU A 528 1.44 -14.14 -19.96
C LEU A 528 1.98 -13.70 -21.33
N ASN A 529 2.00 -14.62 -22.28
CA ASN A 529 2.42 -14.36 -23.66
C ASN A 529 1.71 -15.36 -24.60
N PRO A 530 0.95 -14.89 -25.61
CA PRO A 530 0.24 -15.78 -26.53
C PRO A 530 1.18 -16.59 -27.44
N ASN A 531 2.44 -16.15 -27.63
CA ASN A 531 3.42 -16.82 -28.46
C ASN A 531 4.37 -17.66 -27.61
N PRO A 532 4.80 -18.85 -28.11
CA PRO A 532 5.86 -19.63 -27.46
C PRO A 532 7.15 -18.82 -27.31
N ILE A 533 7.79 -18.93 -26.16
CA ILE A 533 9.07 -18.26 -25.87
C ILE A 533 10.18 -19.27 -26.05
N VAL A 534 10.98 -19.09 -27.10
CA VAL A 534 12.14 -19.94 -27.41
C VAL A 534 13.35 -19.38 -26.67
N THR A 535 13.94 -20.17 -25.79
CA THR A 535 15.07 -19.75 -24.98
C THR A 535 16.42 -20.19 -25.56
N ASN A 536 17.52 -19.78 -24.93
CA ASN A 536 18.87 -20.33 -25.13
C ASN A 536 19.31 -21.21 -23.96
N ASP A 537 18.39 -21.69 -23.16
CA ASP A 537 18.67 -22.52 -21.99
C ASP A 537 18.54 -23.99 -22.33
N LEU A 538 19.64 -24.72 -22.28
CA LEU A 538 19.70 -26.19 -22.46
C LEU A 538 19.07 -26.84 -21.22
N VAL A 539 18.18 -27.81 -21.48
CA VAL A 539 17.48 -28.51 -20.41
C VAL A 539 17.45 -30.03 -20.64
N ASP A 540 17.28 -30.76 -19.56
CA ASP A 540 16.87 -32.16 -19.54
C ASP A 540 15.36 -32.17 -19.19
N LEU A 541 14.52 -32.28 -20.21
CA LEU A 541 13.08 -32.28 -20.07
C LEU A 541 12.61 -33.65 -19.57
N VAL A 542 11.97 -33.69 -18.40
CA VAL A 542 11.43 -34.94 -17.83
C VAL A 542 10.04 -35.22 -18.39
N ASP A 543 9.21 -34.19 -18.44
CA ASP A 543 7.87 -34.16 -19.02
C ASP A 543 7.49 -32.72 -19.38
N GLU A 544 6.29 -32.49 -19.91
CA GLU A 544 5.82 -31.17 -20.30
C GLU A 544 5.71 -30.14 -19.16
N ALA A 545 5.81 -30.58 -17.90
CA ALA A 545 5.71 -29.73 -16.72
C ALA A 545 6.99 -29.71 -15.87
N LYS A 546 8.03 -30.47 -16.24
CA LYS A 546 9.20 -30.66 -15.40
C LYS A 546 10.50 -30.76 -16.18
N PHE A 547 11.49 -29.96 -15.80
CA PHE A 547 12.81 -29.98 -16.42
C PHE A 547 13.94 -29.77 -15.40
N ARG A 548 15.15 -30.15 -15.80
CA ARG A 548 16.41 -29.80 -15.16
C ARG A 548 17.18 -28.85 -16.07
N TRP A 549 17.54 -27.69 -15.56
CA TRP A 549 18.42 -26.75 -16.27
C TRP A 549 19.84 -27.29 -16.32
N LEU A 550 20.49 -27.22 -17.49
CA LEU A 550 21.83 -27.73 -17.73
C LEU A 550 22.85 -26.61 -17.98
N GLY A 551 22.45 -25.51 -18.57
CA GLY A 551 23.31 -24.39 -18.94
C GLY A 551 22.77 -23.62 -20.12
N ARG A 552 23.57 -22.75 -20.70
CA ARG A 552 23.18 -21.98 -21.90
C ARG A 552 23.86 -22.52 -23.15
N VAL A 553 23.12 -22.56 -24.26
CA VAL A 553 23.68 -22.97 -25.55
C VAL A 553 24.85 -22.09 -26.00
N ASP A 554 24.81 -20.80 -25.65
CA ASP A 554 25.84 -19.83 -25.97
C ASP A 554 27.18 -20.14 -25.26
N ASN A 555 27.15 -20.84 -24.13
CA ASN A 555 28.32 -21.21 -23.35
C ASN A 555 28.94 -22.55 -23.77
N VAL A 556 28.27 -23.32 -24.61
CA VAL A 556 28.75 -24.65 -25.02
C VAL A 556 30.13 -24.56 -25.69
N ILE A 557 31.06 -25.33 -25.17
CA ILE A 557 32.42 -25.44 -25.69
C ILE A 557 32.47 -26.66 -26.63
N ASN A 558 32.75 -26.43 -27.91
CA ASN A 558 33.02 -27.52 -28.85
C ASN A 558 34.53 -27.81 -28.89
N SER A 559 34.94 -28.91 -28.25
CA SER A 559 36.34 -29.34 -28.15
C SER A 559 36.52 -30.65 -28.90
N GLY A 560 37.17 -30.61 -30.07
CA GLY A 560 37.43 -31.80 -30.88
C GLY A 560 36.15 -32.52 -31.32
N GLY A 561 35.05 -31.80 -31.58
CA GLY A 561 33.75 -32.37 -31.97
C GLY A 561 32.87 -32.79 -30.76
N ILE A 562 33.38 -32.68 -29.53
CA ILE A 562 32.60 -32.96 -28.31
C ILE A 562 32.01 -31.67 -27.78
N LYS A 563 30.68 -31.62 -27.62
CA LYS A 563 29.97 -30.51 -27.00
C LYS A 563 30.03 -30.64 -25.47
N ILE A 564 30.67 -29.69 -24.80
CA ILE A 564 30.81 -29.63 -23.34
C ILE A 564 29.99 -28.46 -22.85
N ILE A 565 29.09 -28.74 -21.90
CA ILE A 565 28.30 -27.72 -21.21
C ILE A 565 29.07 -27.36 -19.94
N PRO A 566 29.67 -26.15 -19.83
CA PRO A 566 30.50 -25.74 -18.69
C PRO A 566 29.81 -25.92 -17.35
N GLU A 567 28.56 -25.49 -17.23
CA GLU A 567 27.76 -25.50 -16.01
C GLU A 567 27.55 -26.92 -15.47
N VAL A 568 27.41 -27.93 -16.34
CA VAL A 568 27.30 -29.35 -15.93
C VAL A 568 28.63 -29.86 -15.36
N VAL A 569 29.77 -29.43 -15.92
CA VAL A 569 31.10 -29.81 -15.43
C VAL A 569 31.39 -29.12 -14.12
N GLU A 570 31.09 -27.82 -14.03
CA GLU A 570 31.24 -27.01 -12.83
C GLU A 570 30.44 -27.59 -11.65
N ALA A 571 29.18 -27.97 -11.88
CA ALA A 571 28.34 -28.62 -10.86
C ALA A 571 28.96 -29.92 -10.29
N LYS A 572 29.69 -30.70 -11.11
CA LYS A 572 30.40 -31.90 -10.66
C LYS A 572 31.68 -31.55 -9.88
N LEU A 573 32.40 -30.53 -10.34
CA LEU A 573 33.66 -30.10 -9.72
C LEU A 573 33.47 -29.38 -8.39
N THR A 574 32.29 -28.77 -8.14
CA THR A 574 31.97 -28.12 -6.85
C THR A 574 32.11 -29.06 -5.65
N ALA A 575 31.93 -30.37 -5.86
CA ALA A 575 32.13 -31.38 -4.82
C ALA A 575 33.62 -31.64 -4.51
N VAL A 576 34.51 -31.33 -5.44
CA VAL A 576 35.96 -31.60 -5.35
C VAL A 576 36.75 -30.33 -5.01
N ILE A 577 36.33 -29.19 -5.58
CA ILE A 577 36.97 -27.88 -5.38
C ILE A 577 36.10 -27.09 -4.38
N SER A 578 36.29 -27.37 -3.09
CA SER A 578 35.35 -26.86 -2.05
C SER A 578 35.61 -25.41 -1.64
N ASP A 579 36.86 -24.90 -1.74
CA ASP A 579 37.29 -23.70 -1.02
C ASP A 579 37.64 -22.51 -1.94
N ARG A 580 37.60 -22.69 -3.23
CA ARG A 580 37.97 -21.67 -4.24
C ARG A 580 36.84 -21.44 -5.23
N ARG A 581 36.80 -20.24 -5.78
CA ARG A 581 35.96 -19.96 -6.94
C ARG A 581 36.63 -20.53 -8.18
N PHE A 582 35.86 -21.09 -9.07
CA PHE A 582 36.34 -21.61 -10.34
C PHE A 582 35.26 -21.52 -11.42
N PHE A 583 35.68 -21.55 -12.67
CA PHE A 583 34.79 -21.70 -13.83
C PHE A 583 35.49 -22.42 -14.97
N ILE A 584 34.68 -22.99 -15.87
CA ILE A 584 35.14 -23.68 -17.09
C ILE A 584 35.08 -22.70 -18.26
N ALA A 585 36.17 -22.60 -19.01
CA ALA A 585 36.24 -21.79 -20.23
C ALA A 585 36.81 -22.54 -21.43
N GLY A 586 36.43 -22.12 -22.62
CA GLY A 586 37.02 -22.58 -23.87
C GLY A 586 38.01 -21.57 -24.42
N VAL A 587 39.26 -21.95 -24.59
CA VAL A 587 40.26 -21.14 -25.29
C VAL A 587 40.54 -21.68 -26.68
N PRO A 588 40.89 -20.82 -27.67
CA PRO A 588 41.26 -21.28 -29.01
C PRO A 588 42.37 -22.31 -28.98
N ASP A 589 42.27 -23.38 -29.79
CA ASP A 589 43.26 -24.46 -29.93
C ASP A 589 43.32 -24.91 -31.40
N GLU A 590 44.50 -25.06 -31.92
CA GLU A 590 44.71 -25.38 -33.34
C GLU A 590 44.17 -26.77 -33.74
N SER A 591 44.18 -27.73 -32.82
CA SER A 591 43.78 -29.12 -33.10
C SER A 591 42.33 -29.41 -32.69
N LEU A 592 41.86 -28.79 -31.62
CA LEU A 592 40.54 -29.04 -31.03
C LEU A 592 39.50 -27.97 -31.38
N GLY A 593 39.89 -26.88 -32.05
CA GLY A 593 39.10 -25.69 -32.25
C GLY A 593 38.96 -24.87 -30.96
N LYS A 594 38.47 -25.50 -29.87
CA LYS A 594 38.53 -24.96 -28.51
C LYS A 594 39.07 -26.02 -27.54
N LYS A 595 40.01 -25.64 -26.70
CA LYS A 595 40.51 -26.43 -25.57
C LYS A 595 39.77 -26.01 -24.33
N VAL A 596 39.27 -26.97 -23.55
CA VAL A 596 38.63 -26.73 -22.24
C VAL A 596 39.69 -26.48 -21.21
N ILE A 597 39.54 -25.40 -20.47
CA ILE A 597 40.38 -25.06 -19.32
C ILE A 597 39.55 -24.84 -18.07
N LEU A 598 40.12 -25.20 -16.93
CA LEU A 598 39.60 -24.90 -15.60
C LEU A 598 40.35 -23.69 -15.07
N ILE A 599 39.65 -22.62 -14.76
CA ILE A 599 40.18 -21.42 -14.15
C ILE A 599 39.78 -21.46 -12.67
N ILE A 600 40.75 -21.39 -11.79
CA ILE A 600 40.56 -21.45 -10.33
C ILE A 600 41.12 -20.16 -9.74
N GLU A 601 40.36 -19.52 -8.84
CA GLU A 601 40.86 -18.40 -8.05
C GLU A 601 42.08 -18.84 -7.21
N GLY A 602 43.19 -18.17 -7.39
CA GLY A 602 44.46 -18.44 -6.72
C GLY A 602 45.08 -17.18 -6.12
N GLU A 603 46.14 -17.37 -5.28
CA GLU A 603 47.03 -16.29 -4.85
C GLU A 603 47.80 -15.71 -6.03
#